data_24d74e40c1d52a1070728130a0686036
#
_entry.id   24d74e40c1d52a1070728130a0686036
#
_cell.length_a   1.000
_cell.length_b   1.000
_cell.length_c   1.000
_cell.angle_alpha   90.00
_cell.angle_beta   90.00
_cell.angle_gamma   90.00
#
_symmetry.space_group_name_H-M   'P 1'
#
loop_
_entity.id
_entity.type
_entity.pdbx_description
1 polymer ?
#
loop_
_entity_poly.entity_id
_entity_poly.type
_entity_poly.pdbx_seq_one_letter_code
_entity_poly.pdbx_strand_id
1 'polypeptide(L)'
;MRRWFSSVRARATLGASLVVAVALVAAGAAVLLSLRFSLIGEAEADADSAARRVASQITPNIAYDKLDLPEGEDNPVQIVDADGRLVAASEDLERISGTGIGAVKPEQVSPTPGDDDDDDEDSAEGSLELGELSDDKTFHDGSATVDGETEDYLFAEVEVNVEKKGDLTVYAGGSLESEQSVMSTALTSLLIGFPLLLAVIAVVTWLVTRRALRPVDAIRSEMAAITASEDLARRVPEPDTHDEVARLARTTNETLAALQASVERQRRFVADASHELRSPIASLRTQLEVGAAHPELLDVDGAVEDTVRLQELAADLLLLARLDAGEKPGATRVDLAALAREELSQRTRNRVEVRTDLRGVEVAGSRGQLARVLGNLVNNAQRHARTHVTVATRTEGTWAVLAVSDDGAGVPESEREHVFERFVRLDDARTRDDGGAGLGLAIARDVAERHGGTLTVREAPGGGALFELRVPLAPPAG
;
A
#
# COMPACT_ATOMS: atom_id res chain seq x y z
N MET A 1 23.14 3.70 -16.75
CA MET A 1 22.92 3.92 -15.30
C MET A 1 21.46 4.09 -14.85
N ARG A 2 20.51 4.58 -15.66
CA ARG A 2 19.10 4.81 -15.26
C ARG A 2 18.25 3.56 -14.96
N ARG A 3 18.61 2.36 -15.40
CA ARG A 3 17.80 1.13 -15.23
C ARG A 3 17.92 0.46 -13.86
N TRP A 4 18.96 0.74 -13.08
CA TRP A 4 19.18 0.13 -11.74
C TRP A 4 18.25 0.74 -10.66
N PHE A 5 17.81 1.98 -10.85
CA PHE A 5 16.93 2.68 -9.90
C PHE A 5 15.42 2.45 -10.12
N SER A 6 15.04 1.65 -11.12
CA SER A 6 13.62 1.45 -11.45
C SER A 6 12.95 0.33 -10.66
N SER A 7 13.69 -0.55 -9.99
CA SER A 7 13.11 -1.65 -9.23
C SER A 7 12.70 -1.21 -7.82
N VAL A 8 11.55 -1.68 -7.35
CA VAL A 8 11.05 -1.45 -5.99
C VAL A 8 12.10 -1.90 -4.95
N ARG A 9 12.81 -3.01 -5.23
CA ARG A 9 13.89 -3.55 -4.38
C ARG A 9 15.02 -2.54 -4.20
N ALA A 10 15.53 -1.97 -5.31
CA ALA A 10 16.61 -1.00 -5.27
C ALA A 10 16.19 0.29 -4.53
N ARG A 11 14.98 0.78 -4.76
CA ARG A 11 14.46 1.96 -4.06
C ARG A 11 14.30 1.75 -2.57
N ALA A 12 13.75 0.60 -2.15
CA ALA A 12 13.59 0.27 -0.74
C ALA A 12 14.94 0.14 -0.04
N THR A 13 15.92 -0.58 -0.66
CA THR A 13 17.26 -0.73 -0.10
C THR A 13 17.99 0.61 0.00
N LEU A 14 17.96 1.42 -1.06
CA LEU A 14 18.60 2.74 -1.05
C LEU A 14 17.95 3.69 -0.05
N GLY A 15 16.62 3.71 0.03
CA GLY A 15 15.89 4.53 0.99
C GLY A 15 16.22 4.16 2.44
N ALA A 16 16.18 2.87 2.77
CA ALA A 16 16.54 2.39 4.09
C ALA A 16 18.01 2.69 4.43
N SER A 17 18.94 2.42 3.49
CA SER A 17 20.36 2.68 3.69
C SER A 17 20.66 4.18 3.86
N LEU A 18 19.98 5.06 3.13
CA LEU A 18 20.14 6.51 3.25
C LEU A 18 19.68 7.01 4.64
N VAL A 19 18.51 6.56 5.10
CA VAL A 19 17.99 6.96 6.42
C VAL A 19 18.95 6.53 7.52
N VAL A 20 19.45 5.29 7.44
CA VAL A 20 20.42 4.77 8.42
C VAL A 20 21.75 5.53 8.32
N ALA A 21 22.23 5.84 7.12
CA ALA A 21 23.45 6.61 6.94
C ALA A 21 23.36 8.01 7.59
N VAL A 22 22.23 8.71 7.38
CA VAL A 22 22.01 10.02 8.00
C VAL A 22 21.96 9.90 9.53
N ALA A 23 21.25 8.88 10.05
CA ALA A 23 21.17 8.65 11.49
C ALA A 23 22.55 8.34 12.11
N LEU A 24 23.36 7.50 11.44
CA LEU A 24 24.72 7.18 11.90
C LEU A 24 25.64 8.38 11.88
N VAL A 25 25.58 9.20 10.82
CA VAL A 25 26.38 10.44 10.75
C VAL A 25 25.99 11.41 11.87
N ALA A 26 24.69 11.59 12.10
CA ALA A 26 24.21 12.45 13.18
C ALA A 26 24.62 11.93 14.57
N ALA A 27 24.48 10.62 14.80
CA ALA A 27 24.90 9.99 16.06
C ALA A 27 26.42 10.07 16.25
N GLY A 28 27.20 9.81 15.19
CA GLY A 28 28.66 9.91 15.24
C GLY A 28 29.13 11.34 15.53
N ALA A 29 28.53 12.34 14.88
CA ALA A 29 28.81 13.75 15.14
C ALA A 29 28.48 14.14 16.61
N ALA A 30 27.34 13.68 17.13
CA ALA A 30 26.97 13.93 18.52
C ALA A 30 27.94 13.31 19.51
N VAL A 31 28.40 12.08 19.25
CA VAL A 31 29.41 11.41 20.09
C VAL A 31 30.74 12.17 20.06
N LEU A 32 31.22 12.54 18.85
CA LEU A 32 32.49 13.27 18.72
C LEU A 32 32.44 14.65 19.41
N LEU A 33 31.32 15.38 19.26
CA LEU A 33 31.12 16.67 19.93
C LEU A 33 31.10 16.50 21.46
N SER A 34 30.33 15.52 21.97
CA SER A 34 30.26 15.22 23.41
C SER A 34 31.64 14.85 23.98
N LEU A 35 32.37 14.00 23.24
CA LEU A 35 33.71 13.58 23.66
C LEU A 35 34.67 14.79 23.69
N ARG A 36 34.64 15.65 22.68
CA ARG A 36 35.45 16.86 22.64
C ARG A 36 35.15 17.77 23.82
N PHE A 37 33.89 18.06 24.11
CA PHE A 37 33.52 18.90 25.26
C PHE A 37 33.97 18.28 26.58
N SER A 38 33.89 16.96 26.74
CA SER A 38 34.34 16.27 27.95
C SER A 38 35.85 16.38 28.15
N LEU A 39 36.65 16.19 27.08
CA LEU A 39 38.08 16.21 27.14
C LEU A 39 38.63 17.63 27.36
N ILE A 40 38.06 18.66 26.72
CA ILE A 40 38.40 20.05 26.98
C ILE A 40 38.10 20.42 28.44
N GLY A 41 36.92 20.02 28.97
CA GLY A 41 36.59 20.27 30.36
C GLY A 41 37.51 19.55 31.38
N GLU A 42 38.11 18.43 31.01
CA GLU A 42 39.13 17.74 31.79
C GLU A 42 40.44 18.53 31.78
N ALA A 43 40.90 18.98 30.60
CA ALA A 43 42.09 19.83 30.47
C ALA A 43 41.94 21.17 31.20
N GLU A 44 40.75 21.82 31.16
CA GLU A 44 40.42 23.01 31.94
C GLU A 44 40.54 22.78 33.43
N ALA A 45 40.00 21.65 33.93
CA ALA A 45 40.03 21.30 35.33
C ALA A 45 41.47 21.00 35.83
N ASP A 46 42.24 20.30 35.01
CA ASP A 46 43.64 19.99 35.33
C ASP A 46 44.49 21.27 35.36
N ALA A 47 44.37 22.13 34.35
CA ALA A 47 45.03 23.42 34.31
C ALA A 47 44.69 24.31 35.52
N ASP A 48 43.37 24.49 35.83
CA ASP A 48 42.93 25.29 36.97
C ASP A 48 43.48 24.73 38.30
N SER A 49 43.44 23.38 38.45
CA SER A 49 43.94 22.73 39.67
C SER A 49 45.45 22.85 39.83
N ALA A 50 46.22 22.79 38.76
CA ALA A 50 47.67 23.00 38.74
C ALA A 50 48.03 24.45 39.08
N ALA A 51 47.34 25.39 38.44
CA ALA A 51 47.57 26.83 38.69
C ALA A 51 47.27 27.20 40.13
N ARG A 52 46.12 26.78 40.68
CA ARG A 52 45.75 27.04 42.12
C ARG A 52 46.67 26.34 43.08
N ARG A 53 47.15 25.13 42.76
CA ARG A 53 48.12 24.44 43.60
C ARG A 53 49.43 25.20 43.72
N VAL A 54 49.94 25.72 42.63
CA VAL A 54 51.14 26.54 42.59
C VAL A 54 50.90 27.88 43.25
N ALA A 55 49.82 28.58 42.96
CA ALA A 55 49.46 29.85 43.55
C ALA A 55 49.35 29.76 45.09
N SER A 56 48.81 28.66 45.62
CA SER A 56 48.68 28.41 47.05
C SER A 56 50.01 28.22 47.79
N GLN A 57 51.11 27.91 47.07
CA GLN A 57 52.45 27.77 47.63
C GLN A 57 53.15 29.14 47.75
N ILE A 58 52.69 30.16 47.04
CA ILE A 58 53.31 31.48 46.99
C ILE A 58 52.99 32.20 48.29
N THR A 59 53.98 32.31 49.14
CA THR A 59 53.89 33.03 50.41
C THR A 59 54.97 34.12 50.51
N PRO A 60 54.82 35.13 51.41
CA PRO A 60 55.79 36.25 51.48
C PRO A 60 57.25 35.83 51.75
N ASN A 61 57.47 34.67 52.41
CA ASN A 61 58.75 34.20 52.86
C ASN A 61 59.41 33.10 52.04
N ILE A 62 58.74 32.57 51.03
CA ILE A 62 59.29 31.54 50.14
C ILE A 62 59.96 32.21 48.93
N ALA A 63 61.24 31.90 48.71
CA ALA A 63 61.93 32.35 47.52
C ALA A 63 61.39 31.54 46.27
N TYR A 64 61.34 32.18 45.11
CA TYR A 64 60.74 31.60 43.90
C TYR A 64 61.46 30.32 43.41
N ASP A 65 62.77 30.18 43.67
CA ASP A 65 63.60 29.01 43.41
C ASP A 65 63.28 27.76 44.28
N LYS A 66 62.40 27.93 45.27
CA LYS A 66 61.98 26.88 46.20
C LYS A 66 60.49 26.49 46.02
N LEU A 67 59.86 27.02 45.04
CA LEU A 67 58.51 26.60 44.66
C LEU A 67 58.59 25.19 44.04
N ASP A 68 57.71 24.30 44.52
CA ASP A 68 57.55 22.96 43.92
C ASP A 68 56.64 23.08 42.67
N LEU A 69 57.29 23.37 41.53
CA LEU A 69 56.57 23.48 40.27
C LEU A 69 56.41 22.10 39.64
N PRO A 70 55.25 21.79 39.05
CA PRO A 70 55.05 20.55 38.29
C PRO A 70 56.10 20.37 37.16
N GLU A 71 56.39 19.13 36.82
CA GLU A 71 57.19 18.81 35.63
C GLU A 71 56.52 19.37 34.38
N GLY A 72 57.30 19.93 33.46
CA GLY A 72 56.76 20.63 32.28
C GLY A 72 55.97 19.73 31.34
N GLU A 73 56.22 18.42 31.34
CA GLU A 73 55.48 17.46 30.55
C GLU A 73 54.03 17.35 30.99
N ASP A 74 53.75 17.27 32.29
CA ASP A 74 52.38 17.11 32.81
C ASP A 74 51.60 18.42 32.78
N ASN A 75 52.17 19.47 33.41
CA ASN A 75 51.56 20.80 33.53
C ASN A 75 52.60 21.89 33.43
N PRO A 76 52.94 22.44 32.23
CA PRO A 76 53.89 23.55 32.12
C PRO A 76 53.36 24.76 32.91
N VAL A 77 54.17 25.28 33.82
CA VAL A 77 53.84 26.40 34.64
C VAL A 77 54.72 27.60 34.35
N GLN A 78 54.11 28.78 34.39
CA GLN A 78 54.79 30.07 34.25
C GLN A 78 54.21 31.04 35.30
N ILE A 79 55.09 31.75 36.06
CA ILE A 79 54.67 32.77 37.05
C ILE A 79 55.22 34.11 36.61
N VAL A 80 54.35 35.11 36.52
CA VAL A 80 54.63 36.44 36.00
C VAL A 80 54.26 37.46 37.05
N ASP A 81 55.05 38.55 37.13
CA ASP A 81 54.73 39.69 38.02
C ASP A 81 53.78 40.71 37.30
N ALA A 82 53.35 41.71 38.07
CA ALA A 82 52.49 42.80 37.54
C ALA A 82 53.05 43.54 36.38
N ASP A 83 54.44 43.64 36.26
CA ASP A 83 55.10 44.24 35.17
C ASP A 83 55.25 43.40 33.91
N GLY A 84 54.74 42.17 33.96
CA GLY A 84 54.81 41.19 32.88
C GLY A 84 56.19 40.51 32.77
N ARG A 85 56.93 40.43 33.88
CA ARG A 85 58.26 39.80 33.91
C ARG A 85 58.10 38.36 34.43
N LEU A 86 58.86 37.44 33.85
CA LEU A 86 58.89 36.03 34.28
C LEU A 86 59.64 35.93 35.65
N VAL A 87 58.93 35.40 36.63
CA VAL A 87 59.43 35.15 37.99
C VAL A 87 59.90 33.73 38.19
N ALA A 88 59.13 32.76 37.74
CA ALA A 88 59.46 31.33 37.76
C ALA A 88 58.77 30.58 36.63
N ALA A 89 59.35 29.46 36.20
CA ALA A 89 58.78 28.55 35.20
C ALA A 89 59.22 27.11 35.53
N SER A 90 58.51 26.10 35.00
CA SER A 90 58.88 24.68 35.06
C SER A 90 60.31 24.48 34.53
N GLU A 91 61.11 23.57 35.14
CA GLU A 91 62.56 23.45 34.83
C GLU A 91 62.84 23.02 33.38
N ASP A 92 62.04 22.16 32.82
CA ASP A 92 62.25 21.58 31.49
C ASP A 92 61.54 22.35 30.34
N LEU A 93 60.96 23.50 30.65
CA LEU A 93 60.24 24.35 29.71
C LEU A 93 61.22 25.11 28.78
N GLU A 94 61.22 24.78 27.48
CA GLU A 94 62.07 25.40 26.47
C GLU A 94 61.37 26.59 25.75
N ARG A 95 60.08 26.46 25.54
CA ARG A 95 59.23 27.50 24.88
C ARG A 95 57.81 27.44 25.39
N ILE A 96 57.15 28.55 25.43
CA ILE A 96 55.74 28.69 25.80
C ILE A 96 55.06 29.75 24.92
N SER A 97 53.81 29.56 24.62
CA SER A 97 52.94 30.52 23.93
C SER A 97 51.54 30.48 24.53
N GLY A 98 50.76 31.57 24.36
CA GLY A 98 49.39 31.65 24.90
C GLY A 98 49.29 32.35 26.26
N THR A 99 50.39 32.54 26.98
CA THR A 99 50.45 33.20 28.30
C THR A 99 50.78 34.70 28.20
N GLY A 100 50.89 35.25 26.99
CA GLY A 100 51.30 36.65 26.74
C GLY A 100 52.82 36.87 26.77
N ILE A 101 53.58 35.98 27.41
CA ILE A 101 55.03 36.10 27.60
C ILE A 101 55.74 34.82 27.12
N GLY A 102 56.64 34.97 26.17
CA GLY A 102 57.40 33.83 25.63
C GLY A 102 58.70 33.49 26.38
N ALA A 103 59.02 34.15 27.48
CA ALA A 103 60.19 33.88 28.29
C ALA A 103 60.00 32.62 29.13
N VAL A 104 61.01 31.73 29.16
CA VAL A 104 60.97 30.46 29.91
C VAL A 104 62.07 30.40 31.00
N LYS A 105 62.98 31.38 31.03
CA LYS A 105 64.01 31.49 32.07
C LYS A 105 63.89 32.82 32.78
N PRO A 106 63.82 32.83 34.14
CA PRO A 106 63.70 34.04 34.89
C PRO A 106 64.90 35.00 34.65
N GLU A 107 64.61 36.23 34.45
CA GLU A 107 65.65 37.28 34.36
C GLU A 107 66.20 37.52 35.73
N GLN A 108 67.53 37.40 35.94
CA GLN A 108 68.14 37.70 37.21
C GLN A 108 68.05 39.21 37.53
N VAL A 109 67.08 39.64 38.27
CA VAL A 109 66.95 41.02 38.74
C VAL A 109 67.88 41.19 39.92
N SER A 110 68.98 41.99 39.73
CA SER A 110 69.74 42.47 40.85
C SER A 110 68.89 43.49 41.62
N PRO A 111 68.81 43.39 42.96
CA PRO A 111 67.98 44.31 43.75
C PRO A 111 68.51 45.76 43.64
N THR A 112 67.73 46.66 43.05
CA THR A 112 67.98 48.11 43.12
C THR A 112 67.49 48.57 44.49
N PRO A 113 68.28 49.36 45.27
CA PRO A 113 67.86 49.93 46.55
C PRO A 113 66.74 50.93 46.32
N GLY A 114 65.62 50.72 47.08
CA GLY A 114 64.45 51.60 46.99
C GLY A 114 64.73 53.03 47.37
N ASP A 115 64.08 53.92 46.68
CA ASP A 115 63.77 55.27 47.19
C ASP A 115 62.35 55.18 47.75
N ASP A 116 62.25 55.46 49.08
CA ASP A 116 60.99 55.77 49.73
C ASP A 116 60.53 57.12 49.24
N ASP A 117 59.35 57.22 48.64
CA ASP A 117 58.52 58.42 48.69
C ASP A 117 57.05 58.10 48.35
N ASP A 118 56.29 58.31 49.37
CA ASP A 118 54.93 58.86 49.56
C ASP A 118 53.83 58.73 48.45
N ASP A 119 52.73 58.20 49.02
CA ASP A 119 51.31 58.59 48.78
C ASP A 119 50.83 58.90 47.36
N ASP A 120 50.06 57.93 46.89
CA ASP A 120 48.79 58.32 46.25
C ASP A 120 47.80 57.09 46.39
N GLU A 121 46.90 57.31 47.33
CA GLU A 121 45.64 56.54 47.37
C GLU A 121 44.81 56.91 46.11
N ASP A 122 44.82 56.08 45.12
CA ASP A 122 43.73 56.07 44.13
C ASP A 122 43.22 54.71 43.96
N SER A 123 42.01 54.56 44.41
CA SER A 123 41.14 53.40 44.45
C SER A 123 41.02 52.74 43.07
N ALA A 124 41.68 51.60 42.88
CA ALA A 124 41.29 50.63 41.86
C ALA A 124 40.27 49.62 42.46
N GLU A 125 39.01 49.77 42.16
CA GLU A 125 37.99 48.73 42.32
C GLU A 125 38.49 47.50 41.56
N GLY A 126 38.88 46.43 42.31
CA GLY A 126 39.23 45.15 41.74
C GLY A 126 40.52 44.48 42.25
N SER A 127 41.28 45.11 43.16
CA SER A 127 42.46 44.44 43.74
C SER A 127 42.05 43.35 44.73
N LEU A 128 42.60 42.12 44.53
CA LEU A 128 42.42 40.97 45.41
C LEU A 128 42.93 41.35 46.86
N GLU A 129 42.23 40.84 47.87
CA GLU A 129 42.74 40.96 49.27
C GLU A 129 44.04 40.17 49.44
N LEU A 130 44.92 40.60 50.39
CA LEU A 130 46.17 39.91 50.64
C LEU A 130 46.00 38.42 50.95
N GLY A 131 46.58 37.58 50.06
CA GLY A 131 46.48 36.12 50.15
C GLY A 131 45.22 35.51 49.52
N GLU A 132 44.40 36.32 48.86
CA GLU A 132 43.23 35.84 48.11
C GLU A 132 43.65 35.39 46.72
N LEU A 133 43.07 34.27 46.24
CA LEU A 133 43.20 33.75 44.88
C LEU A 133 42.00 34.22 44.08
N SER A 134 42.21 34.62 42.83
CA SER A 134 41.14 34.98 41.94
C SER A 134 40.19 33.78 41.74
N ASP A 135 38.89 34.03 41.88
CA ASP A 135 37.85 33.05 41.55
C ASP A 135 37.51 33.05 40.03
N ASP A 136 37.94 34.07 39.31
CA ASP A 136 37.75 34.16 37.86
C ASP A 136 38.58 33.08 37.16
N LYS A 137 37.95 32.39 36.27
CA LYS A 137 38.55 31.31 35.47
C LYS A 137 38.75 31.82 34.06
N THR A 138 39.97 32.18 33.72
CA THR A 138 40.39 32.59 32.39
C THR A 138 41.25 31.49 31.80
N PHE A 139 40.94 31.09 30.56
CA PHE A 139 41.71 30.05 29.86
C PHE A 139 42.21 30.58 28.54
N HIS A 140 43.44 30.19 28.19
CA HIS A 140 44.12 30.61 26.97
C HIS A 140 44.65 29.40 26.21
N ASP A 141 44.34 29.33 24.91
CA ASP A 141 44.92 28.31 24.03
C ASP A 141 46.40 28.65 23.80
N GLY A 142 47.28 27.68 23.95
CA GLY A 142 48.70 27.87 23.75
C GLY A 142 49.44 26.57 23.45
N SER A 143 50.77 26.66 23.40
CA SER A 143 51.64 25.49 23.27
C SER A 143 52.86 25.63 24.15
N ALA A 144 53.39 24.50 24.62
CA ALA A 144 54.65 24.44 25.34
C ALA A 144 55.59 23.45 24.65
N THR A 145 56.91 23.73 24.69
CA THR A 145 57.93 22.80 24.25
C THR A 145 58.68 22.38 25.49
N VAL A 146 58.68 21.06 25.75
CA VAL A 146 59.36 20.43 26.87
C VAL A 146 60.15 19.27 26.28
N ASP A 147 61.43 19.15 26.66
CA ASP A 147 62.33 18.09 26.14
C ASP A 147 62.38 17.96 24.62
N GLY A 148 62.22 19.10 23.89
CA GLY A 148 62.20 19.15 22.45
C GLY A 148 60.90 18.75 21.78
N GLU A 149 59.87 18.32 22.51
CA GLU A 149 58.54 18.01 22.01
C GLU A 149 57.62 19.23 22.25
N THR A 150 56.86 19.59 21.22
CA THR A 150 55.89 20.70 21.27
C THR A 150 54.48 20.16 21.28
N GLU A 151 53.73 20.46 22.29
CA GLU A 151 52.35 20.03 22.46
C GLU A 151 51.44 21.25 22.68
N ASP A 152 50.16 21.04 22.38
CA ASP A 152 49.12 22.02 22.61
C ASP A 152 48.57 21.87 24.05
N TYR A 153 48.45 23.02 24.72
CA TYR A 153 47.98 23.13 26.09
C TYR A 153 46.89 24.18 26.20
N LEU A 154 46.01 23.98 27.18
CA LEU A 154 45.08 24.98 27.63
C LEU A 154 45.59 25.58 28.93
N PHE A 155 46.02 26.83 28.93
CA PHE A 155 46.59 27.51 30.09
C PHE A 155 45.47 28.17 30.93
N ALA A 156 45.36 27.77 32.20
CA ALA A 156 44.56 28.48 33.18
C ALA A 156 45.36 29.64 33.77
N GLU A 157 44.73 30.76 33.93
CA GLU A 157 45.25 31.99 34.52
C GLU A 157 44.68 32.13 35.93
N VAL A 158 45.53 32.23 36.95
CA VAL A 158 45.16 32.51 38.32
C VAL A 158 45.98 33.61 38.91
N GLU A 159 45.32 34.69 39.32
CA GLU A 159 45.96 35.83 39.96
C GLU A 159 46.02 35.64 41.48
N VAL A 160 47.12 36.02 42.06
CA VAL A 160 47.33 35.99 43.53
C VAL A 160 48.04 37.29 43.99
N ASN A 161 47.52 37.92 45.03
CA ASN A 161 48.16 39.08 45.67
C ASN A 161 48.94 38.64 46.89
N VAL A 162 50.25 38.89 46.91
CA VAL A 162 51.12 38.42 48.00
C VAL A 162 51.85 39.63 48.64
N GLU A 163 51.73 39.78 49.95
CA GLU A 163 52.39 40.84 50.73
C GLU A 163 53.91 40.97 50.39
N LYS A 164 54.40 42.15 50.07
CA LYS A 164 55.77 42.43 49.65
C LYS A 164 56.21 41.93 48.25
N LYS A 165 55.35 41.19 47.54
CA LYS A 165 55.63 40.63 46.20
C LYS A 165 54.70 41.21 45.13
N GLY A 166 53.61 41.87 45.56
CA GLY A 166 52.60 42.41 44.65
C GLY A 166 51.72 41.37 44.00
N ASP A 167 51.02 41.72 42.92
CA ASP A 167 50.19 40.84 42.15
C ASP A 167 51.03 39.93 41.27
N LEU A 168 50.76 38.64 41.34
CA LEU A 168 51.42 37.61 40.54
C LEU A 168 50.36 36.84 39.78
N THR A 169 50.66 36.54 38.53
CA THR A 169 49.81 35.71 37.69
C THR A 169 50.48 34.34 37.48
N VAL A 170 49.78 33.29 37.79
CA VAL A 170 50.21 31.92 37.59
C VAL A 170 49.48 31.34 36.39
N TYR A 171 50.21 30.97 35.35
CA TYR A 171 49.73 30.19 34.21
C TYR A 171 50.13 28.74 34.42
N ALA A 172 49.17 27.81 34.26
CA ALA A 172 49.46 26.40 34.26
C ALA A 172 48.71 25.71 33.11
N GLY A 173 49.41 24.88 32.35
CA GLY A 173 48.86 24.21 31.19
C GLY A 173 48.23 22.85 31.54
N GLY A 174 47.07 22.55 30.97
CA GLY A 174 46.50 21.21 30.87
C GLY A 174 46.75 20.65 29.47
N SER A 175 47.33 19.45 29.36
CA SER A 175 47.70 18.84 28.07
C SER A 175 46.46 18.48 27.25
N LEU A 176 46.49 18.83 25.94
CA LEU A 176 45.47 18.45 24.94
C LEU A 176 45.89 17.20 24.12
N GLU A 177 47.04 16.57 24.43
CA GLU A 177 47.52 15.38 23.71
C GLU A 177 46.54 14.22 23.80
N SER A 178 45.99 13.98 25.00
CA SER A 178 44.96 12.96 25.22
C SER A 178 43.70 13.20 24.38
N GLU A 179 43.31 14.49 24.20
CA GLU A 179 42.18 14.88 23.34
C GLU A 179 42.43 14.47 21.88
N GLN A 180 43.60 14.79 21.35
CA GLN A 180 43.94 14.52 19.95
C GLN A 180 44.02 13.00 19.68
N SER A 181 44.65 12.26 20.57
CA SER A 181 44.80 10.81 20.45
C SER A 181 43.45 10.06 20.50
N VAL A 182 42.61 10.37 21.50
CA VAL A 182 41.28 9.77 21.68
C VAL A 182 40.38 10.17 20.50
N MET A 183 40.39 11.42 20.06
CA MET A 183 39.59 11.92 18.95
C MET A 183 39.97 11.23 17.63
N SER A 184 41.26 11.09 17.34
CA SER A 184 41.74 10.38 16.12
C SER A 184 41.34 8.92 16.11
N THR A 185 41.42 8.24 17.24
CA THR A 185 41.01 6.85 17.41
C THR A 185 39.50 6.69 17.24
N ALA A 186 38.71 7.59 17.82
CA ALA A 186 37.25 7.59 17.67
C ALA A 186 36.85 7.84 16.22
N LEU A 187 37.44 8.81 15.56
CA LEU A 187 37.18 9.13 14.14
C LEU A 187 37.53 7.96 13.23
N THR A 188 38.70 7.33 13.43
CA THR A 188 39.13 6.16 12.65
C THR A 188 38.16 4.98 12.83
N SER A 189 37.75 4.72 14.07
CA SER A 189 36.76 3.68 14.38
C SER A 189 35.42 3.92 13.70
N LEU A 190 34.94 5.15 13.66
CA LEU A 190 33.70 5.55 12.97
C LEU A 190 33.83 5.39 11.44
N LEU A 191 34.98 5.82 10.87
CA LEU A 191 35.25 5.72 9.43
C LEU A 191 35.28 4.29 8.92
N ILE A 192 35.70 3.34 9.74
CA ILE A 192 35.71 1.91 9.41
C ILE A 192 34.37 1.26 9.76
N GLY A 193 33.83 1.55 10.94
CA GLY A 193 32.63 0.91 11.46
C GLY A 193 31.36 1.26 10.69
N PHE A 194 31.19 2.54 10.29
CA PHE A 194 29.99 2.98 9.61
C PHE A 194 29.81 2.36 8.22
N PRO A 195 30.80 2.36 7.32
CA PRO A 195 30.67 1.68 6.02
C PRO A 195 30.39 0.19 6.16
N LEU A 196 31.03 -0.49 7.12
CA LEU A 196 30.80 -1.90 7.37
C LEU A 196 29.35 -2.16 7.80
N LEU A 197 28.85 -1.38 8.76
CA LEU A 197 27.48 -1.49 9.23
C LEU A 197 26.46 -1.18 8.12
N LEU A 198 26.70 -0.13 7.32
CA LEU A 198 25.87 0.20 6.17
C LEU A 198 25.85 -0.92 5.13
N ALA A 199 27.00 -1.56 4.86
CA ALA A 199 27.09 -2.70 3.96
C ALA A 199 26.25 -3.89 4.46
N VAL A 200 26.34 -4.22 5.75
CA VAL A 200 25.51 -5.26 6.37
C VAL A 200 24.02 -4.95 6.24
N ILE A 201 23.61 -3.73 6.58
CA ILE A 201 22.21 -3.30 6.49
C ILE A 201 21.71 -3.36 5.04
N ALA A 202 22.51 -2.89 4.07
CA ALA A 202 22.16 -2.93 2.66
C ALA A 202 21.98 -4.39 2.16
N VAL A 203 22.88 -5.29 2.52
CA VAL A 203 22.80 -6.72 2.16
C VAL A 203 21.56 -7.36 2.79
N VAL A 204 21.35 -7.18 4.09
CA VAL A 204 20.19 -7.76 4.79
C VAL A 204 18.88 -7.23 4.21
N THR A 205 18.77 -5.92 4.02
CA THR A 205 17.56 -5.31 3.44
C THR A 205 17.30 -5.83 2.02
N TRP A 206 18.35 -5.95 1.21
CA TRP A 206 18.24 -6.51 -0.14
C TRP A 206 17.77 -7.96 -0.14
N LEU A 207 18.35 -8.82 0.73
CA LEU A 207 17.98 -10.23 0.86
C LEU A 207 16.52 -10.39 1.31
N VAL A 208 16.11 -9.65 2.34
CA VAL A 208 14.72 -9.68 2.87
C VAL A 208 13.73 -9.22 1.79
N THR A 209 14.00 -8.09 1.14
CA THR A 209 13.12 -7.55 0.09
C THR A 209 13.06 -8.48 -1.13
N ARG A 210 14.21 -9.10 -1.50
CA ARG A 210 14.25 -10.08 -2.58
C ARG A 210 13.38 -11.30 -2.27
N ARG A 211 13.46 -11.80 -1.03
CA ARG A 211 12.66 -12.97 -0.59
C ARG A 211 11.17 -12.63 -0.53
N ALA A 212 10.81 -11.48 0.02
CA ALA A 212 9.42 -11.02 0.15
C ALA A 212 8.72 -10.77 -1.21
N LEU A 213 9.46 -10.32 -2.23
CA LEU A 213 8.90 -10.04 -3.57
C LEU A 213 9.01 -11.21 -4.55
N ARG A 214 9.62 -12.34 -4.17
CA ARG A 214 9.71 -13.53 -5.04
C ARG A 214 8.35 -14.09 -5.45
N PRO A 215 7.37 -14.21 -4.55
CA PRO A 215 6.04 -14.69 -4.92
C PRO A 215 5.31 -13.76 -5.91
N VAL A 216 5.50 -12.44 -5.82
CA VAL A 216 4.92 -11.48 -6.76
C VAL A 216 5.45 -11.69 -8.19
N ASP A 217 6.76 -11.94 -8.32
CA ASP A 217 7.36 -12.27 -9.63
C ASP A 217 6.80 -13.60 -10.17
N ALA A 218 6.53 -14.59 -9.32
CA ALA A 218 5.94 -15.86 -9.70
C ALA A 218 4.47 -15.67 -10.19
N ILE A 219 3.65 -14.91 -9.47
CA ILE A 219 2.29 -14.56 -9.88
C ILE A 219 2.32 -13.85 -11.24
N ARG A 220 3.19 -12.85 -11.42
CA ARG A 220 3.32 -12.12 -12.68
C ARG A 220 3.70 -13.02 -13.84
N SER A 221 4.68 -13.91 -13.65
CA SER A 221 5.13 -14.82 -14.71
C SER A 221 4.06 -15.83 -15.11
N GLU A 222 3.32 -16.34 -14.12
CA GLU A 222 2.23 -17.28 -14.39
C GLU A 222 1.05 -16.59 -15.10
N MET A 223 0.68 -15.38 -14.68
CA MET A 223 -0.33 -14.58 -15.39
C MET A 223 0.05 -14.32 -16.85
N ALA A 224 1.33 -14.00 -17.11
CA ALA A 224 1.81 -13.85 -18.48
C ALA A 224 1.73 -15.16 -19.28
N ALA A 225 2.01 -16.30 -18.66
CA ALA A 225 1.91 -17.61 -19.29
C ALA A 225 0.44 -18.01 -19.55
N ILE A 226 -0.49 -17.71 -18.63
CA ILE A 226 -1.93 -17.90 -18.82
C ILE A 226 -2.42 -17.08 -20.01
N THR A 227 -2.04 -15.80 -20.06
CA THR A 227 -2.43 -14.91 -21.17
C THR A 227 -1.90 -15.40 -22.52
N ALA A 228 -0.67 -15.91 -22.57
CA ALA A 228 -0.04 -16.39 -23.79
C ALA A 228 -0.58 -17.74 -24.28
N SER A 229 -1.00 -18.62 -23.35
CA SER A 229 -1.53 -19.96 -23.68
C SER A 229 -3.04 -19.99 -23.86
N GLU A 230 -3.76 -18.91 -23.50
CA GLU A 230 -5.22 -18.84 -23.42
C GLU A 230 -5.84 -19.95 -22.51
N ASP A 231 -5.02 -20.60 -21.69
CA ASP A 231 -5.44 -21.67 -20.77
C ASP A 231 -5.88 -21.07 -19.44
N LEU A 232 -7.17 -20.80 -19.33
CA LEU A 232 -7.80 -20.27 -18.12
C LEU A 232 -7.98 -21.31 -16.99
N ALA A 233 -7.61 -22.58 -17.20
CA ALA A 233 -7.63 -23.60 -16.14
C ALA A 233 -6.39 -23.49 -15.22
N ARG A 234 -5.33 -22.87 -15.69
CA ARG A 234 -4.13 -22.61 -14.87
C ARG A 234 -4.43 -21.64 -13.74
N ARG A 235 -3.63 -21.75 -12.68
CA ARG A 235 -3.76 -20.87 -11.48
C ARG A 235 -2.40 -20.31 -11.12
N VAL A 236 -2.40 -19.09 -10.58
CA VAL A 236 -1.21 -18.52 -10.01
C VAL A 236 -0.85 -19.23 -8.69
N PRO A 237 0.45 -19.39 -8.39
CA PRO A 237 0.87 -20.03 -7.15
C PRO A 237 0.45 -19.23 -5.93
N GLU A 238 -0.17 -19.89 -4.96
CA GLU A 238 -0.55 -19.28 -3.68
C GLU A 238 0.57 -19.56 -2.66
N PRO A 239 1.18 -18.51 -2.07
CA PRO A 239 2.13 -18.69 -0.98
C PRO A 239 1.41 -19.23 0.27
N ASP A 240 2.12 -20.09 1.05
CA ASP A 240 1.64 -20.60 2.34
C ASP A 240 1.72 -19.54 3.47
N THR A 241 1.62 -18.27 3.12
CA THR A 241 1.63 -17.13 4.03
C THR A 241 0.22 -16.55 4.17
N HIS A 242 0.02 -15.73 5.23
CA HIS A 242 -1.27 -15.05 5.46
C HIS A 242 -1.16 -13.54 5.21
N ASP A 243 -0.20 -13.15 4.35
CA ASP A 243 0.10 -11.75 4.02
C ASP A 243 -0.75 -11.23 2.83
N GLU A 244 -0.48 -9.99 2.44
CA GLU A 244 -1.15 -9.30 1.34
C GLU A 244 -0.91 -10.00 0.00
N VAL A 245 0.25 -10.68 -0.17
CA VAL A 245 0.62 -11.35 -1.41
C VAL A 245 -0.19 -12.64 -1.57
N ALA A 246 -0.38 -13.40 -0.49
CA ALA A 246 -1.23 -14.59 -0.50
C ALA A 246 -2.70 -14.22 -0.79
N ARG A 247 -3.18 -13.09 -0.24
CA ARG A 247 -4.52 -12.57 -0.51
C ARG A 247 -4.68 -12.16 -1.97
N LEU A 248 -3.67 -11.48 -2.53
CA LEU A 248 -3.65 -11.12 -3.96
C LEU A 248 -3.70 -12.37 -4.85
N ALA A 249 -2.90 -13.40 -4.56
CA ALA A 249 -2.91 -14.65 -5.31
C ALA A 249 -4.30 -15.33 -5.31
N ARG A 250 -4.95 -15.38 -4.14
CA ARG A 250 -6.28 -15.94 -3.98
C ARG A 250 -7.34 -15.18 -4.78
N THR A 251 -7.40 -13.86 -4.64
CA THR A 251 -8.33 -13.01 -5.40
C THR A 251 -8.09 -13.13 -6.91
N THR A 252 -6.83 -13.26 -7.34
CA THR A 252 -6.50 -13.52 -8.74
C THR A 252 -7.03 -14.85 -9.21
N ASN A 253 -6.88 -15.91 -8.43
CA ASN A 253 -7.41 -17.25 -8.74
C ASN A 253 -8.94 -17.28 -8.77
N GLU A 254 -9.61 -16.57 -7.88
CA GLU A 254 -11.07 -16.39 -7.89
C GLU A 254 -11.55 -15.71 -9.17
N THR A 255 -10.84 -14.65 -9.59
CA THR A 255 -11.13 -13.94 -10.84
C THR A 255 -10.93 -14.83 -12.06
N LEU A 256 -9.83 -15.61 -12.10
CA LEU A 256 -9.58 -16.57 -13.17
C LEU A 256 -10.66 -17.66 -13.23
N ALA A 257 -11.11 -18.16 -12.09
CA ALA A 257 -12.20 -19.15 -12.03
C ALA A 257 -13.52 -18.59 -12.58
N ALA A 258 -13.88 -17.36 -12.21
CA ALA A 258 -15.06 -16.68 -12.71
C ALA A 258 -14.99 -16.45 -14.23
N LEU A 259 -13.81 -16.01 -14.73
CA LEU A 259 -13.57 -15.80 -16.15
C LEU A 259 -13.66 -17.14 -16.93
N GLN A 260 -13.01 -18.20 -16.44
CA GLN A 260 -13.08 -19.54 -17.02
C GLN A 260 -14.52 -20.01 -17.16
N ALA A 261 -15.29 -19.94 -16.06
CA ALA A 261 -16.70 -20.31 -16.06
C ALA A 261 -17.54 -19.49 -17.06
N SER A 262 -17.20 -18.19 -17.21
CA SER A 262 -17.87 -17.31 -18.19
C SER A 262 -17.58 -17.73 -19.65
N VAL A 263 -16.29 -17.98 -19.97
CA VAL A 263 -15.86 -18.42 -21.30
C VAL A 263 -16.46 -19.79 -21.65
N GLU A 264 -16.50 -20.72 -20.70
CA GLU A 264 -17.13 -22.04 -20.91
C GLU A 264 -18.64 -21.95 -21.14
N ARG A 265 -19.35 -21.09 -20.40
CA ARG A 265 -20.77 -20.80 -20.67
C ARG A 265 -20.96 -20.24 -22.08
N GLN A 266 -20.13 -19.29 -22.48
CA GLN A 266 -20.20 -18.69 -23.82
C GLN A 266 -19.92 -19.70 -24.93
N ARG A 267 -18.90 -20.58 -24.76
CA ARG A 267 -18.60 -21.65 -25.72
C ARG A 267 -19.76 -22.63 -25.89
N ARG A 268 -20.36 -23.08 -24.77
CA ARG A 268 -21.53 -23.94 -24.80
C ARG A 268 -22.70 -23.27 -25.53
N PHE A 269 -22.99 -21.99 -25.18
CA PHE A 269 -24.04 -21.22 -25.84
C PHE A 269 -23.87 -21.18 -27.38
N VAL A 270 -22.63 -20.86 -27.84
CA VAL A 270 -22.34 -20.81 -29.30
C VAL A 270 -22.50 -22.20 -29.96
N ALA A 271 -22.05 -23.26 -29.29
CA ALA A 271 -22.18 -24.61 -29.81
C ALA A 271 -23.65 -25.02 -29.94
N ASP A 272 -24.44 -24.81 -28.89
CA ASP A 272 -25.86 -25.17 -28.85
C ASP A 272 -26.68 -24.34 -29.85
N ALA A 273 -26.45 -23.03 -29.92
CA ALA A 273 -27.06 -22.16 -30.92
C ALA A 273 -26.74 -22.61 -32.36
N SER A 274 -25.51 -23.04 -32.61
CA SER A 274 -25.11 -23.55 -33.92
C SER A 274 -25.82 -24.86 -34.28
N HIS A 275 -26.04 -25.73 -33.32
CA HIS A 275 -26.77 -26.96 -33.52
C HIS A 275 -28.27 -26.70 -33.79
N GLU A 276 -28.91 -25.83 -33.00
CA GLU A 276 -30.31 -25.49 -33.15
C GLU A 276 -30.65 -24.69 -34.43
N LEU A 277 -29.68 -23.90 -34.95
CA LEU A 277 -29.85 -23.24 -36.23
C LEU A 277 -29.65 -24.19 -37.44
N ARG A 278 -28.74 -25.18 -37.32
CA ARG A 278 -28.40 -26.06 -38.44
C ARG A 278 -29.59 -26.92 -38.89
N SER A 279 -30.37 -27.44 -37.94
CA SER A 279 -31.49 -28.34 -38.23
C SER A 279 -32.56 -27.67 -39.09
N PRO A 280 -33.20 -26.54 -38.71
CA PRO A 280 -34.22 -25.89 -39.52
C PRO A 280 -33.68 -25.35 -40.86
N ILE A 281 -32.39 -24.90 -40.87
CA ILE A 281 -31.76 -24.49 -42.14
C ILE A 281 -31.62 -25.67 -43.09
N ALA A 282 -31.24 -26.86 -42.60
CA ALA A 282 -31.13 -28.07 -43.43
C ALA A 282 -32.50 -28.54 -43.91
N SER A 283 -33.54 -28.49 -43.05
CA SER A 283 -34.92 -28.78 -43.45
C SER A 283 -35.40 -27.86 -44.55
N LEU A 284 -35.32 -26.56 -44.33
CA LEU A 284 -35.72 -25.55 -45.34
C LEU A 284 -34.97 -25.73 -46.67
N ARG A 285 -33.65 -25.98 -46.59
CA ARG A 285 -32.85 -26.23 -47.77
C ARG A 285 -33.32 -27.44 -48.56
N THR A 286 -33.59 -28.57 -47.84
CA THR A 286 -34.07 -29.78 -48.46
C THR A 286 -35.44 -29.59 -49.10
N GLN A 287 -36.38 -28.89 -48.43
CA GLN A 287 -37.69 -28.54 -48.99
C GLN A 287 -37.57 -27.74 -50.27
N LEU A 288 -36.70 -26.73 -50.29
CA LEU A 288 -36.44 -25.86 -51.45
C LEU A 288 -35.73 -26.62 -52.59
N GLU A 289 -34.77 -27.50 -52.30
CA GLU A 289 -34.09 -28.36 -53.29
C GLU A 289 -35.08 -29.36 -53.91
N VAL A 290 -35.96 -29.99 -53.13
CA VAL A 290 -37.04 -30.88 -53.65
C VAL A 290 -38.03 -30.09 -54.47
N GLY A 291 -38.51 -28.93 -54.01
CA GLY A 291 -39.44 -28.09 -54.74
C GLY A 291 -38.87 -27.53 -56.01
N ALA A 292 -37.55 -27.28 -56.08
CA ALA A 292 -36.86 -26.86 -57.32
C ALA A 292 -36.80 -27.99 -58.35
N ALA A 293 -36.65 -29.26 -57.91
CA ALA A 293 -36.65 -30.43 -58.79
C ALA A 293 -38.05 -30.90 -59.15
N HIS A 294 -38.99 -30.76 -58.22
CA HIS A 294 -40.39 -31.22 -58.29
C HIS A 294 -41.34 -30.12 -57.80
N PRO A 295 -41.71 -29.11 -58.58
CA PRO A 295 -42.54 -27.98 -58.16
C PRO A 295 -43.89 -28.39 -57.53
N GLU A 296 -44.42 -29.52 -57.89
CA GLU A 296 -45.67 -30.08 -57.39
C GLU A 296 -45.56 -30.59 -55.93
N LEU A 297 -44.35 -30.79 -55.44
CA LEU A 297 -44.07 -31.24 -54.06
C LEU A 297 -43.63 -30.08 -53.16
N LEU A 298 -43.59 -28.86 -53.67
CA LEU A 298 -43.17 -27.69 -52.89
C LEU A 298 -44.25 -27.33 -51.86
N ASP A 299 -43.94 -27.56 -50.62
CA ASP A 299 -44.72 -27.05 -49.47
C ASP A 299 -44.29 -25.65 -49.11
N VAL A 300 -44.95 -24.67 -49.72
CA VAL A 300 -44.66 -23.24 -49.51
C VAL A 300 -45.07 -22.85 -48.08
N ASP A 301 -46.16 -23.38 -47.55
CA ASP A 301 -46.63 -23.04 -46.20
C ASP A 301 -45.66 -23.56 -45.15
N GLY A 302 -45.16 -24.79 -45.28
CA GLY A 302 -44.11 -25.35 -44.40
C GLY A 302 -42.80 -24.61 -44.52
N ALA A 303 -42.38 -24.15 -45.70
CA ALA A 303 -41.18 -23.35 -45.86
C ALA A 303 -41.29 -21.98 -45.21
N VAL A 304 -42.48 -21.35 -45.22
CA VAL A 304 -42.77 -20.09 -44.54
C VAL A 304 -42.72 -20.31 -43.02
N GLU A 305 -43.31 -21.41 -42.49
CA GLU A 305 -43.28 -21.77 -41.08
C GLU A 305 -41.83 -21.97 -40.58
N ASP A 306 -40.98 -22.68 -41.30
CA ASP A 306 -39.58 -22.89 -40.98
C ASP A 306 -38.80 -21.57 -40.97
N THR A 307 -39.11 -20.61 -41.92
CA THR A 307 -38.50 -19.30 -41.97
C THR A 307 -38.90 -18.44 -40.74
N VAL A 308 -40.18 -18.44 -40.37
CA VAL A 308 -40.68 -17.74 -39.17
C VAL A 308 -40.00 -18.28 -37.91
N ARG A 309 -39.89 -19.62 -37.80
CA ARG A 309 -39.21 -20.28 -36.68
C ARG A 309 -37.73 -19.89 -36.60
N LEU A 310 -37.02 -19.79 -37.71
CA LEU A 310 -35.64 -19.30 -37.76
C LEU A 310 -35.53 -17.83 -37.30
N GLN A 311 -36.50 -16.99 -37.72
CA GLN A 311 -36.54 -15.58 -37.26
C GLN A 311 -36.76 -15.49 -35.75
N GLU A 312 -37.67 -16.27 -35.20
CA GLU A 312 -37.92 -16.31 -33.77
C GLU A 312 -36.72 -16.78 -32.98
N LEU A 313 -36.03 -17.85 -33.46
CA LEU A 313 -34.80 -18.36 -32.85
C LEU A 313 -33.68 -17.32 -32.88
N ALA A 314 -33.48 -16.61 -34.02
CA ALA A 314 -32.50 -15.56 -34.14
C ALA A 314 -32.78 -14.36 -33.18
N ALA A 315 -34.06 -13.97 -33.05
CA ALA A 315 -34.49 -12.95 -32.10
C ALA A 315 -34.25 -13.35 -30.65
N ASP A 316 -34.48 -14.60 -30.30
CA ASP A 316 -34.21 -15.17 -28.97
C ASP A 316 -32.72 -15.17 -28.64
N LEU A 317 -31.88 -15.61 -29.57
CA LEU A 317 -30.41 -15.58 -29.41
C LEU A 317 -29.88 -14.15 -29.25
N LEU A 318 -30.39 -13.19 -30.04
CA LEU A 318 -30.02 -11.79 -29.90
C LEU A 318 -30.46 -11.20 -28.55
N LEU A 319 -31.66 -11.54 -28.07
CA LEU A 319 -32.14 -11.11 -26.77
C LEU A 319 -31.26 -11.67 -25.66
N LEU A 320 -30.94 -12.96 -25.68
CA LEU A 320 -30.03 -13.60 -24.71
C LEU A 320 -28.64 -12.93 -24.72
N ALA A 321 -28.08 -12.66 -25.90
CA ALA A 321 -26.78 -11.97 -26.00
C ALA A 321 -26.82 -10.56 -25.37
N ARG A 322 -27.91 -9.80 -25.55
CA ARG A 322 -28.10 -8.47 -24.90
C ARG A 322 -28.28 -8.63 -23.39
N LEU A 323 -29.05 -9.59 -22.96
CA LEU A 323 -29.21 -9.90 -21.55
C LEU A 323 -27.85 -10.29 -20.90
N ASP A 324 -27.07 -11.15 -21.52
CA ASP A 324 -25.72 -11.53 -21.06
C ASP A 324 -24.73 -10.34 -21.03
N ALA A 325 -24.86 -9.40 -21.94
CA ALA A 325 -24.07 -8.15 -21.97
C ALA A 325 -24.46 -7.14 -20.85
N GLY A 326 -25.46 -7.46 -20.03
CA GLY A 326 -25.83 -6.62 -18.88
C GLY A 326 -26.85 -5.50 -19.21
N GLU A 327 -27.57 -5.60 -20.33
CA GLU A 327 -28.62 -4.64 -20.67
C GLU A 327 -29.66 -4.59 -19.53
N LYS A 328 -29.86 -3.41 -18.97
CA LYS A 328 -30.84 -3.18 -17.90
C LYS A 328 -32.21 -2.98 -18.50
N PRO A 329 -33.30 -3.54 -17.90
CA PRO A 329 -34.65 -3.26 -18.32
C PRO A 329 -34.94 -1.74 -18.19
N GLY A 330 -35.66 -1.18 -19.12
CA GLY A 330 -36.14 0.18 -19.04
C GLY A 330 -37.00 0.39 -17.79
N ALA A 331 -37.06 1.62 -17.29
CA ALA A 331 -37.88 1.99 -16.10
C ALA A 331 -39.30 2.44 -16.49
N THR A 332 -39.84 1.99 -17.64
CA THR A 332 -41.20 2.36 -18.10
C THR A 332 -42.24 1.63 -17.26
N ARG A 333 -43.34 2.34 -16.89
CA ARG A 333 -44.48 1.69 -16.25
C ARG A 333 -45.23 0.81 -17.24
N VAL A 334 -45.49 -0.40 -16.89
CA VAL A 334 -46.20 -1.42 -17.70
C VAL A 334 -47.31 -2.02 -16.86
N ASP A 335 -48.56 -1.91 -17.33
CA ASP A 335 -49.69 -2.67 -16.77
C ASP A 335 -49.65 -4.07 -17.36
N LEU A 336 -49.39 -5.09 -16.52
CA LEU A 336 -49.31 -6.48 -16.92
C LEU A 336 -50.68 -7.03 -17.42
N ALA A 337 -51.79 -6.55 -16.89
CA ALA A 337 -53.10 -6.96 -17.35
C ALA A 337 -53.46 -6.40 -18.74
N ALA A 338 -53.09 -5.13 -19.00
CA ALA A 338 -53.23 -4.54 -20.33
C ALA A 338 -52.32 -5.24 -21.36
N LEU A 339 -51.06 -5.50 -20.98
CA LEU A 339 -50.12 -6.26 -21.77
C LEU A 339 -50.67 -7.67 -22.12
N ALA A 340 -51.16 -8.38 -21.12
CA ALA A 340 -51.69 -9.73 -21.32
C ALA A 340 -52.92 -9.72 -22.24
N ARG A 341 -53.82 -8.76 -22.09
CA ARG A 341 -54.99 -8.64 -23.01
C ARG A 341 -54.57 -8.39 -24.44
N GLU A 342 -53.60 -7.49 -24.66
CA GLU A 342 -53.08 -7.20 -26.01
C GLU A 342 -52.42 -8.39 -26.64
N GLU A 343 -51.49 -9.06 -25.97
CA GLU A 343 -50.76 -10.22 -26.48
C GLU A 343 -51.71 -11.38 -26.79
N LEU A 344 -52.68 -11.64 -25.93
CA LEU A 344 -53.66 -12.70 -26.15
C LEU A 344 -54.65 -12.35 -27.31
N SER A 345 -54.98 -11.06 -27.50
CA SER A 345 -55.87 -10.66 -28.61
C SER A 345 -55.23 -10.76 -30.00
N GLN A 346 -53.88 -10.65 -30.09
CA GLN A 346 -53.16 -10.77 -31.35
C GLN A 346 -52.99 -12.26 -31.82
N ARG A 347 -53.31 -13.24 -30.95
CA ARG A 347 -53.21 -14.63 -31.26
C ARG A 347 -54.39 -15.09 -32.14
N THR A 348 -54.15 -15.39 -33.37
CA THR A 348 -55.17 -15.81 -34.35
C THR A 348 -55.56 -17.28 -34.22
N ARG A 349 -54.68 -18.14 -33.68
CA ARG A 349 -54.93 -19.59 -33.51
C ARG A 349 -54.45 -20.04 -32.15
N ASN A 350 -55.40 -20.45 -31.27
CA ASN A 350 -55.13 -21.17 -30.04
C ASN A 350 -55.47 -22.65 -30.20
N ARG A 351 -54.55 -23.55 -29.81
CA ARG A 351 -54.80 -24.98 -29.85
C ARG A 351 -55.86 -25.40 -28.84
N VAL A 352 -55.87 -24.79 -27.68
CA VAL A 352 -56.84 -24.98 -26.60
C VAL A 352 -57.38 -23.62 -26.13
N GLU A 353 -58.50 -23.67 -25.40
CA GLU A 353 -59.13 -22.49 -24.82
C GLU A 353 -58.23 -21.71 -23.88
N VAL A 354 -58.15 -20.38 -24.01
CA VAL A 354 -57.45 -19.51 -23.07
C VAL A 354 -58.43 -18.75 -22.17
N ARG A 355 -58.34 -19.03 -20.87
CA ARG A 355 -59.13 -18.37 -19.83
C ARG A 355 -58.29 -17.27 -19.18
N THR A 356 -58.91 -16.16 -18.77
CA THR A 356 -58.19 -15.01 -18.22
C THR A 356 -58.82 -14.51 -16.91
N ASP A 357 -57.99 -14.28 -15.90
CA ASP A 357 -58.32 -13.51 -14.66
C ASP A 357 -57.32 -12.37 -14.51
N LEU A 358 -57.54 -11.27 -15.23
CA LEU A 358 -56.59 -10.19 -15.37
C LEU A 358 -57.00 -8.99 -14.50
N ARG A 359 -56.22 -8.76 -13.42
CA ARG A 359 -56.34 -7.59 -12.54
C ARG A 359 -55.20 -6.63 -12.89
N GLY A 360 -55.50 -5.32 -12.93
CA GLY A 360 -54.52 -4.26 -13.22
C GLY A 360 -53.38 -4.27 -12.20
N VAL A 361 -52.18 -4.44 -12.66
CA VAL A 361 -50.95 -4.48 -11.85
C VAL A 361 -49.82 -3.82 -12.61
N GLU A 362 -49.27 -2.75 -12.06
CA GLU A 362 -48.19 -2.02 -12.69
C GLU A 362 -46.80 -2.44 -12.20
N VAL A 363 -45.88 -2.61 -13.11
CA VAL A 363 -44.44 -2.90 -12.88
C VAL A 363 -43.57 -1.89 -13.60
N ALA A 364 -42.35 -1.69 -13.12
CA ALA A 364 -41.33 -0.92 -13.83
C ALA A 364 -40.48 -1.87 -14.68
N GLY A 365 -40.43 -1.66 -16.01
CA GLY A 365 -39.66 -2.56 -16.86
C GLY A 365 -39.80 -2.32 -18.35
N SER A 366 -39.24 -3.23 -19.15
CA SER A 366 -39.33 -3.23 -20.60
C SER A 366 -40.59 -3.97 -21.04
N ARG A 367 -41.55 -3.20 -21.67
CA ARG A 367 -42.78 -3.78 -22.22
C ARG A 367 -42.48 -4.94 -23.18
N GLY A 368 -41.50 -4.81 -24.08
CA GLY A 368 -41.17 -5.83 -25.05
C GLY A 368 -40.59 -7.10 -24.43
N GLN A 369 -39.74 -6.95 -23.36
CA GLN A 369 -39.22 -8.12 -22.64
C GLN A 369 -40.31 -8.84 -21.86
N LEU A 370 -41.21 -8.11 -21.19
CA LEU A 370 -42.34 -8.69 -20.46
C LEU A 370 -43.36 -9.35 -21.40
N ALA A 371 -43.61 -8.76 -22.58
CA ALA A 371 -44.41 -9.38 -23.64
C ALA A 371 -43.80 -10.70 -24.11
N ARG A 372 -42.47 -10.75 -24.28
CA ARG A 372 -41.75 -11.99 -24.66
C ARG A 372 -41.87 -13.09 -23.57
N VAL A 373 -41.78 -12.70 -22.28
CA VAL A 373 -42.02 -13.65 -21.17
C VAL A 373 -43.40 -14.25 -21.26
N LEU A 374 -44.44 -13.40 -21.35
CA LEU A 374 -45.81 -13.87 -21.47
C LEU A 374 -46.01 -14.79 -22.70
N GLY A 375 -45.48 -14.35 -23.86
CA GLY A 375 -45.52 -15.14 -25.10
C GLY A 375 -44.94 -16.56 -24.92
N ASN A 376 -43.74 -16.60 -24.32
CA ASN A 376 -43.05 -17.87 -24.04
C ASN A 376 -43.82 -18.78 -23.08
N LEU A 377 -44.38 -18.22 -22.00
CA LEU A 377 -45.17 -18.99 -21.02
C LEU A 377 -46.46 -19.51 -21.64
N VAL A 378 -47.19 -18.68 -22.41
CA VAL A 378 -48.43 -19.08 -23.06
C VAL A 378 -48.16 -20.07 -24.19
N ASN A 379 -47.10 -19.93 -24.98
CA ASN A 379 -46.73 -20.92 -26.02
C ASN A 379 -46.40 -22.26 -25.37
N ASN A 380 -45.65 -22.24 -24.27
CA ASN A 380 -45.35 -23.47 -23.52
C ASN A 380 -46.64 -24.14 -22.99
N ALA A 381 -47.51 -23.36 -22.35
CA ALA A 381 -48.78 -23.85 -21.82
C ALA A 381 -49.68 -24.40 -22.94
N GLN A 382 -49.84 -23.69 -24.07
CA GLN A 382 -50.61 -24.13 -25.25
C GLN A 382 -50.09 -25.46 -25.81
N ARG A 383 -48.79 -25.70 -25.77
CA ARG A 383 -48.17 -26.94 -26.27
C ARG A 383 -48.49 -28.13 -25.36
N HIS A 384 -48.48 -27.95 -24.05
CA HIS A 384 -48.61 -29.02 -23.06
C HIS A 384 -50.02 -29.20 -22.49
N ALA A 385 -50.89 -28.20 -22.59
CA ALA A 385 -52.27 -28.29 -22.11
C ALA A 385 -53.07 -29.41 -22.80
N ARG A 386 -54.03 -29.96 -22.10
CA ARG A 386 -55.00 -30.90 -22.65
C ARG A 386 -56.24 -30.21 -23.22
N THR A 387 -56.82 -29.29 -22.42
CA THR A 387 -58.10 -28.65 -22.77
C THR A 387 -58.11 -27.14 -22.64
N HIS A 388 -57.37 -26.58 -21.67
CA HIS A 388 -57.36 -25.13 -21.43
C HIS A 388 -56.06 -24.64 -20.81
N VAL A 389 -55.79 -23.33 -21.03
CA VAL A 389 -54.71 -22.56 -20.41
C VAL A 389 -55.37 -21.41 -19.63
N THR A 390 -54.88 -21.08 -18.43
CA THR A 390 -55.34 -19.95 -17.66
C THR A 390 -54.23 -18.92 -17.49
N VAL A 391 -54.49 -17.67 -17.79
CA VAL A 391 -53.57 -16.52 -17.59
C VAL A 391 -54.19 -15.60 -16.54
N ALA A 392 -53.45 -15.35 -15.44
CA ALA A 392 -53.91 -14.53 -14.35
C ALA A 392 -52.86 -13.47 -13.98
N THR A 393 -53.33 -12.28 -13.58
CA THR A 393 -52.47 -11.22 -12.99
C THR A 393 -53.05 -10.82 -11.64
N ARG A 394 -52.18 -10.72 -10.63
CA ARG A 394 -52.60 -10.31 -9.28
C ARG A 394 -51.47 -9.62 -8.53
N THR A 395 -51.80 -8.95 -7.45
CA THR A 395 -50.85 -8.38 -6.52
C THR A 395 -50.72 -9.28 -5.30
N GLU A 396 -49.49 -9.59 -4.90
CA GLU A 396 -49.18 -10.30 -3.66
C GLU A 396 -48.17 -9.51 -2.83
N GLY A 397 -48.64 -8.74 -1.84
CA GLY A 397 -47.76 -7.86 -1.05
C GLY A 397 -47.10 -6.79 -1.92
N THR A 398 -45.79 -6.81 -2.03
CA THR A 398 -44.97 -5.90 -2.85
C THR A 398 -44.70 -6.42 -4.26
N TRP A 399 -45.30 -7.54 -4.64
CA TRP A 399 -45.04 -8.23 -5.90
C TRP A 399 -46.24 -8.17 -6.83
N ALA A 400 -45.98 -7.89 -8.08
CA ALA A 400 -46.85 -8.17 -9.20
C ALA A 400 -46.60 -9.63 -9.66
N VAL A 401 -47.65 -10.41 -9.76
CA VAL A 401 -47.60 -11.79 -10.16
C VAL A 401 -48.37 -11.96 -11.49
N LEU A 402 -47.66 -12.50 -12.50
CA LEU A 402 -48.23 -13.04 -13.73
C LEU A 402 -48.15 -14.57 -13.68
N ALA A 403 -49.28 -15.22 -13.69
CA ALA A 403 -49.41 -16.66 -13.60
C ALA A 403 -49.97 -17.24 -14.90
N VAL A 404 -49.34 -18.27 -15.43
CA VAL A 404 -49.82 -19.05 -16.58
C VAL A 404 -49.88 -20.51 -16.16
N SER A 405 -51.07 -21.13 -16.22
CA SER A 405 -51.27 -22.54 -15.89
C SER A 405 -51.89 -23.30 -17.02
N ASP A 406 -51.54 -24.55 -17.12
CA ASP A 406 -52.11 -25.55 -18.05
C ASP A 406 -52.68 -26.74 -17.28
N ASP A 407 -53.48 -27.58 -17.95
CA ASP A 407 -54.04 -28.80 -17.47
C ASP A 407 -53.33 -30.06 -18.04
N GLY A 408 -52.05 -29.93 -18.37
CA GLY A 408 -51.22 -30.97 -18.99
C GLY A 408 -50.71 -32.01 -18.03
N ALA A 409 -49.52 -32.56 -18.33
CA ALA A 409 -48.86 -33.57 -17.48
C ALA A 409 -48.13 -32.92 -16.29
N GLY A 410 -47.91 -31.57 -16.31
CA GLY A 410 -47.10 -30.88 -15.31
C GLY A 410 -45.62 -31.07 -15.51
N VAL A 411 -44.83 -30.54 -14.55
CA VAL A 411 -43.37 -30.68 -14.51
C VAL A 411 -42.97 -31.46 -13.26
N PRO A 412 -42.27 -32.62 -13.41
CA PRO A 412 -41.75 -33.38 -12.27
C PRO A 412 -40.90 -32.50 -11.34
N GLU A 413 -40.98 -32.77 -10.04
CA GLU A 413 -40.27 -31.95 -9.05
C GLU A 413 -38.77 -31.92 -9.28
N SER A 414 -38.16 -33.01 -9.69
CA SER A 414 -36.74 -33.11 -10.04
C SER A 414 -36.33 -32.23 -11.22
N GLU A 415 -37.26 -31.93 -12.12
CA GLU A 415 -36.99 -31.18 -13.37
C GLU A 415 -37.35 -29.70 -13.29
N ARG A 416 -38.00 -29.24 -12.19
CA ARG A 416 -38.52 -27.86 -12.05
C ARG A 416 -37.45 -26.78 -12.16
N GLU A 417 -36.21 -27.03 -11.78
CA GLU A 417 -35.11 -26.12 -11.98
C GLU A 417 -34.48 -26.25 -13.38
N HIS A 418 -34.36 -27.48 -13.86
CA HIS A 418 -33.74 -27.80 -15.16
C HIS A 418 -34.52 -27.28 -16.36
N VAL A 419 -35.86 -27.15 -16.28
CA VAL A 419 -36.68 -26.65 -17.40
C VAL A 419 -36.37 -25.19 -17.76
N PHE A 420 -35.67 -24.42 -16.91
CA PHE A 420 -35.24 -23.06 -17.12
C PHE A 420 -33.84 -22.99 -17.71
N GLU A 421 -33.10 -24.07 -17.84
CA GLU A 421 -31.80 -24.11 -18.48
C GLU A 421 -31.94 -23.93 -20.00
N ARG A 422 -30.95 -23.31 -20.63
CA ARG A 422 -30.93 -23.02 -22.06
C ARG A 422 -30.84 -24.36 -22.83
N PHE A 423 -31.67 -24.52 -23.89
CA PHE A 423 -31.70 -25.67 -24.77
C PHE A 423 -32.18 -27.00 -24.10
N VAL A 424 -32.69 -26.93 -22.89
CA VAL A 424 -33.21 -28.08 -22.18
C VAL A 424 -34.63 -28.41 -22.67
N ARG A 425 -34.86 -29.69 -22.93
CA ARG A 425 -36.17 -30.26 -23.31
C ARG A 425 -36.37 -31.58 -22.54
N LEU A 426 -37.52 -31.78 -21.91
CA LEU A 426 -37.85 -33.05 -21.25
C LEU A 426 -38.01 -34.15 -22.31
N ASP A 427 -37.60 -35.38 -21.99
CA ASP A 427 -37.46 -36.50 -22.93
C ASP A 427 -38.75 -36.85 -23.70
N ASP A 428 -39.91 -36.65 -23.09
CA ASP A 428 -41.21 -36.89 -23.73
C ASP A 428 -41.51 -35.91 -24.90
N ALA A 429 -40.79 -34.77 -24.95
CA ALA A 429 -40.94 -33.77 -26.01
C ALA A 429 -39.99 -33.97 -27.21
N ARG A 430 -38.98 -34.86 -27.08
CA ARG A 430 -38.02 -35.16 -28.15
C ARG A 430 -38.61 -35.93 -29.33
N THR A 431 -39.70 -36.62 -29.10
CA THR A 431 -40.35 -37.53 -30.12
C THR A 431 -41.35 -36.81 -31.02
N ARG A 432 -41.67 -35.55 -30.78
CA ARG A 432 -42.60 -34.78 -31.64
C ARG A 432 -41.84 -33.59 -32.26
N ASP A 433 -41.83 -33.52 -33.58
CA ASP A 433 -41.15 -32.49 -34.40
C ASP A 433 -41.61 -31.03 -34.16
N ASP A 434 -42.68 -30.82 -33.37
CA ASP A 434 -43.27 -29.49 -33.08
C ASP A 434 -42.61 -28.76 -31.88
N GLY A 435 -41.44 -29.19 -31.39
CA GLY A 435 -40.79 -28.63 -30.23
C GLY A 435 -39.96 -27.36 -30.56
N GLY A 436 -40.14 -26.25 -29.84
CA GLY A 436 -39.28 -25.05 -29.89
C GLY A 436 -37.84 -25.36 -29.42
N ALA A 437 -36.92 -24.45 -29.67
CA ALA A 437 -35.46 -24.52 -29.40
C ALA A 437 -35.05 -24.65 -27.92
N GLY A 438 -35.99 -24.74 -26.96
CA GLY A 438 -35.67 -24.83 -25.52
C GLY A 438 -35.14 -23.54 -24.93
N LEU A 439 -35.30 -22.40 -25.61
CA LEU A 439 -34.83 -21.10 -25.13
C LEU A 439 -35.89 -20.25 -24.40
N GLY A 440 -37.19 -20.49 -24.69
CA GLY A 440 -38.27 -19.61 -24.22
C GLY A 440 -38.37 -19.48 -22.70
N LEU A 441 -38.29 -20.61 -21.94
CA LEU A 441 -38.33 -20.60 -20.48
C LEU A 441 -37.04 -20.00 -19.86
N ALA A 442 -35.89 -20.24 -20.47
CA ALA A 442 -34.62 -19.65 -20.06
C ALA A 442 -34.64 -18.12 -20.22
N ILE A 443 -35.12 -17.65 -21.37
CA ILE A 443 -35.34 -16.20 -21.62
C ILE A 443 -36.30 -15.58 -20.59
N ALA A 444 -37.38 -16.29 -20.31
CA ALA A 444 -38.37 -15.82 -19.36
C ALA A 444 -37.79 -15.67 -17.94
N ARG A 445 -36.93 -16.61 -17.52
CA ARG A 445 -36.22 -16.53 -16.23
C ARG A 445 -35.18 -15.41 -16.22
N ASP A 446 -34.33 -15.30 -17.24
CA ASP A 446 -33.32 -14.23 -17.35
C ASP A 446 -33.97 -12.85 -17.31
N VAL A 447 -35.10 -12.66 -18.02
CA VAL A 447 -35.88 -11.42 -17.98
C VAL A 447 -36.46 -11.17 -16.59
N ALA A 448 -37.04 -12.20 -15.93
CA ALA A 448 -37.56 -12.06 -14.57
C ALA A 448 -36.49 -11.56 -13.59
N GLU A 449 -35.32 -12.21 -13.58
CA GLU A 449 -34.19 -11.85 -12.71
C GLU A 449 -33.68 -10.42 -12.95
N ARG A 450 -33.60 -10.00 -14.20
CA ARG A 450 -33.19 -8.61 -14.53
C ARG A 450 -34.19 -7.54 -14.13
N HIS A 451 -35.48 -7.91 -14.04
CA HIS A 451 -36.51 -7.03 -13.47
C HIS A 451 -36.55 -7.10 -11.93
N GLY A 452 -35.56 -7.74 -11.29
CA GLY A 452 -35.50 -7.90 -9.83
C GLY A 452 -36.53 -8.89 -9.28
N GLY A 453 -37.03 -9.78 -10.13
CA GLY A 453 -38.06 -10.75 -9.82
C GLY A 453 -37.58 -12.19 -9.91
N THR A 454 -38.54 -13.14 -9.94
CA THR A 454 -38.30 -14.57 -10.06
C THR A 454 -39.33 -15.21 -10.98
N LEU A 455 -38.94 -16.30 -11.66
CA LEU A 455 -39.84 -17.18 -12.38
C LEU A 455 -39.76 -18.59 -11.79
N THR A 456 -40.87 -19.13 -11.39
CA THR A 456 -40.96 -20.47 -10.78
C THR A 456 -42.02 -21.32 -11.46
N VAL A 457 -41.87 -22.63 -11.36
CA VAL A 457 -42.89 -23.60 -11.81
C VAL A 457 -43.36 -24.49 -10.65
N ARG A 458 -44.65 -24.70 -10.57
CA ARG A 458 -45.30 -25.57 -9.57
C ARG A 458 -46.37 -26.41 -10.23
N GLU A 459 -46.95 -27.35 -9.50
CA GLU A 459 -48.14 -28.06 -9.91
C GLU A 459 -49.36 -27.11 -9.84
N ALA A 460 -50.17 -27.09 -10.90
CA ALA A 460 -51.39 -26.29 -10.93
C ALA A 460 -52.47 -26.91 -10.03
N PRO A 461 -53.39 -26.14 -9.41
CA PRO A 461 -54.44 -26.64 -8.51
C PRO A 461 -55.37 -27.69 -9.15
N GLY A 462 -55.45 -27.78 -10.48
CA GLY A 462 -56.24 -28.72 -11.23
C GLY A 462 -55.43 -29.83 -11.92
N GLY A 463 -54.14 -29.98 -11.58
CA GLY A 463 -53.13 -30.73 -12.33
C GLY A 463 -52.54 -29.89 -13.45
N GLY A 464 -51.38 -30.33 -13.99
CA GLY A 464 -50.62 -29.61 -14.97
C GLY A 464 -49.55 -28.69 -14.39
N ALA A 465 -49.00 -27.78 -15.16
CA ALA A 465 -47.95 -26.83 -14.73
C ALA A 465 -48.52 -25.42 -14.44
N LEU A 466 -48.02 -24.80 -13.40
CA LEU A 466 -48.24 -23.38 -13.06
C LEU A 466 -46.90 -22.63 -13.06
N PHE A 467 -46.70 -21.78 -14.05
CA PHE A 467 -45.57 -20.86 -14.13
C PHE A 467 -45.96 -19.51 -13.52
N GLU A 468 -45.19 -19.04 -12.54
CA GLU A 468 -45.41 -17.76 -11.85
C GLU A 468 -44.21 -16.85 -12.02
N LEU A 469 -44.40 -15.76 -12.76
CA LEU A 469 -43.50 -14.63 -12.80
C LEU A 469 -43.85 -13.65 -11.66
N ARG A 470 -42.91 -13.37 -10.80
CA ARG A 470 -43.03 -12.36 -9.74
C ARG A 470 -42.05 -11.22 -10.01
N VAL A 471 -42.51 -10.00 -10.13
CA VAL A 471 -41.69 -8.81 -10.30
C VAL A 471 -42.11 -7.74 -9.30
N PRO A 472 -41.20 -6.86 -8.83
CA PRO A 472 -41.56 -5.78 -7.92
C PRO A 472 -42.65 -4.88 -8.53
N LEU A 473 -43.59 -4.43 -7.70
CA LEU A 473 -44.56 -3.41 -8.10
C LEU A 473 -43.83 -2.11 -8.47
N ALA A 474 -44.34 -1.40 -9.46
CA ALA A 474 -43.84 -0.06 -9.74
C ALA A 474 -44.01 0.83 -8.49
N PRO A 475 -43.01 1.66 -8.15
CA PRO A 475 -43.19 2.63 -7.06
C PRO A 475 -44.39 3.50 -7.32
N PRO A 476 -45.13 3.98 -6.26
CA PRO A 476 -46.24 4.85 -6.44
C PRO A 476 -45.85 6.07 -7.27
N ALA A 477 -46.75 6.54 -8.14
CA ALA A 477 -46.53 7.77 -8.89
C ALA A 477 -46.43 8.90 -7.85
N GLY A 478 -45.23 9.49 -7.74
CA GLY A 478 -45.01 10.68 -6.91
C GLY A 478 -45.78 11.89 -7.45
#